data_061c4f7f61a5614d725bc7eae6596c05
#
_entry.id   061c4f7f61a5614d725bc7eae6596c05
#
_cell.length_a   1.000
_cell.length_b   1.000
_cell.length_c   1.000
_cell.angle_alpha   90.00
_cell.angle_beta   90.00
_cell.angle_gamma   90.00
#
_symmetry.space_group_name_H-M   'P 1'
#
loop_
_entity.id
_entity.type
_entity.pdbx_description
1 polymer ?
#
loop_
_entity_poly.entity_id
_entity_poly.type
_entity_poly.pdbx_seq_one_letter_code
_entity_poly.pdbx_strand_id
1 'polypeptide(L)'
;MSVEKLQEKIRKTKSPILVDLTMKWEHIPEALREGNGEAEACAAYCRELLAGLKGTVAGVRVCFDHWALMGALEELSALMTRAKELGYYVALDAPSVLTPWAAERAAALLDDKSDFPCDAMIVSPYIGSDAMKPFLPYCKVGKSVFFAVRCPNKSAAELQDLMTGTRLVHAAVAEQVDRLAQSYVGKSGYSAVAALTAATSTNAVMGLRNKHKHLFLLVDGLDYPGGNGKICSAGFDKLGHGCAICVGPAITAAWDSENADAQNYVSCAQQAADRIRLNMNRYVTIL
;
A
#
# COMPACT_ATOMS: atom_id res chain seq x y z
N MET A 1 -9.94 -11.91 9.20
CA MET A 1 -9.15 -10.66 9.33
C MET A 1 -8.90 -10.06 7.97
N SER A 2 -8.55 -8.77 7.89
CA SER A 2 -8.33 -8.09 6.60
C SER A 2 -7.10 -8.62 5.85
N VAL A 3 -5.97 -8.87 6.52
CA VAL A 3 -4.78 -9.47 5.86
C VAL A 3 -5.06 -10.87 5.27
N GLU A 4 -5.99 -11.62 5.84
CA GLU A 4 -6.42 -12.91 5.27
C GLU A 4 -7.19 -12.71 3.96
N LYS A 5 -8.04 -11.66 3.89
CA LYS A 5 -8.69 -11.25 2.63
C LYS A 5 -7.67 -10.85 1.57
N LEU A 6 -6.63 -10.10 1.98
CA LEU A 6 -5.55 -9.73 1.06
C LEU A 6 -4.81 -10.96 0.54
N GLN A 7 -4.43 -11.88 1.42
CA GLN A 7 -3.76 -13.12 1.04
C GLN A 7 -4.63 -13.96 0.07
N GLU A 8 -5.94 -14.02 0.31
CA GLU A 8 -6.88 -14.69 -0.60
C GLU A 8 -6.94 -14.01 -1.98
N LYS A 9 -6.96 -12.67 -2.02
CA LYS A 9 -6.90 -11.91 -3.29
C LYS A 9 -5.62 -12.19 -4.05
N ILE A 10 -4.47 -12.13 -3.38
CA ILE A 10 -3.16 -12.46 -3.94
C ILE A 10 -3.17 -13.85 -4.57
N ARG A 11 -3.70 -14.84 -3.84
CA ARG A 11 -3.82 -16.21 -4.34
C ARG A 11 -4.72 -16.33 -5.57
N LYS A 12 -5.88 -15.65 -5.58
CA LYS A 12 -6.84 -15.67 -6.70
C LYS A 12 -6.30 -15.00 -7.95
N THR A 13 -5.64 -13.85 -7.81
CA THR A 13 -5.07 -13.11 -8.95
C THR A 13 -3.69 -13.62 -9.36
N LYS A 14 -3.04 -14.47 -8.54
CA LYS A 14 -1.63 -14.83 -8.66
C LYS A 14 -0.71 -13.60 -8.73
N SER A 15 -1.13 -12.51 -8.09
CA SER A 15 -0.47 -11.22 -8.12
C SER A 15 -0.43 -10.60 -6.72
N PRO A 16 0.76 -10.30 -6.19
CA PRO A 16 0.89 -9.67 -4.87
C PRO A 16 0.77 -8.14 -4.93
N ILE A 17 0.33 -7.58 -6.06
CA ILE A 17 0.38 -6.15 -6.35
C ILE A 17 -0.83 -5.43 -5.75
N LEU A 18 -0.56 -4.36 -5.00
CA LEU A 18 -1.47 -3.24 -4.77
C LEU A 18 -1.01 -2.08 -5.65
N VAL A 19 -1.87 -1.61 -6.55
CA VAL A 19 -1.55 -0.46 -7.41
C VAL A 19 -1.76 0.82 -6.62
N ASP A 20 -0.74 1.68 -6.57
CA ASP A 20 -0.86 3.01 -5.99
C ASP A 20 -1.51 3.96 -7.00
N LEU A 21 -2.69 4.44 -6.64
CA LEU A 21 -3.47 5.38 -7.44
C LEU A 21 -3.19 6.85 -7.05
N THR A 22 -1.98 7.14 -6.58
CA THR A 22 -1.53 8.52 -6.35
C THR A 22 -0.92 9.05 -7.63
N MET A 23 -1.70 9.87 -8.36
CA MET A 23 -1.32 10.35 -9.69
C MET A 23 -0.62 11.70 -9.61
N LYS A 24 0.37 11.89 -10.48
CA LYS A 24 0.85 13.22 -10.83
C LYS A 24 0.11 13.74 -12.05
N TRP A 25 -0.12 15.04 -12.10
CA TRP A 25 -0.83 15.69 -13.20
C TRP A 25 -0.25 15.34 -14.58
N GLU A 26 1.07 15.36 -14.71
CA GLU A 26 1.77 15.03 -15.95
C GLU A 26 1.56 13.58 -16.43
N HIS A 27 1.23 12.65 -15.54
CA HIS A 27 0.98 11.24 -15.87
C HIS A 27 -0.46 10.97 -16.34
N ILE A 28 -1.35 11.96 -16.28
CA ILE A 28 -2.71 11.83 -16.78
C ILE A 28 -2.72 12.22 -18.28
N PRO A 29 -3.28 11.39 -19.19
CA PRO A 29 -3.37 11.71 -20.59
C PRO A 29 -4.02 13.07 -20.86
N GLU A 30 -3.51 13.82 -21.83
CA GLU A 30 -3.96 15.16 -22.16
C GLU A 30 -5.47 15.21 -22.44
N ALA A 31 -6.00 14.23 -23.15
CA ALA A 31 -7.43 14.13 -23.46
C ALA A 31 -8.34 14.05 -22.20
N LEU A 32 -7.83 13.58 -21.07
CA LEU A 32 -8.55 13.60 -19.79
C LEU A 32 -8.34 14.90 -19.01
N ARG A 33 -7.27 15.64 -19.33
CA ARG A 33 -6.96 16.93 -18.69
C ARG A 33 -7.69 18.09 -19.35
N GLU A 34 -7.93 18.01 -20.67
CA GLU A 34 -8.60 19.05 -21.44
C GLU A 34 -10.03 19.27 -20.95
N GLY A 35 -10.32 20.50 -20.53
CA GLY A 35 -11.64 20.92 -20.04
C GLY A 35 -12.03 20.44 -18.63
N ASN A 36 -11.19 19.64 -17.97
CA ASN A 36 -11.43 19.12 -16.63
C ASN A 36 -10.50 19.76 -15.60
N GLY A 37 -11.00 19.90 -14.36
CA GLY A 37 -10.17 20.20 -13.20
C GLY A 37 -9.28 19.02 -12.81
N GLU A 38 -8.25 19.28 -11.99
CA GLU A 38 -7.29 18.25 -11.58
C GLU A 38 -7.98 17.06 -10.89
N ALA A 39 -8.92 17.32 -9.99
CA ALA A 39 -9.67 16.29 -9.28
C ALA A 39 -10.52 15.41 -10.23
N GLU A 40 -11.21 16.05 -11.19
CA GLU A 40 -12.05 15.33 -12.16
C GLU A 40 -11.23 14.45 -13.10
N ALA A 41 -10.14 15.00 -13.65
CA ALA A 41 -9.22 14.24 -14.51
C ALA A 41 -8.59 13.06 -13.77
N CYS A 42 -8.12 13.29 -12.54
CA CYS A 42 -7.57 12.24 -11.70
C CYS A 42 -8.61 11.14 -11.39
N ALA A 43 -9.85 11.53 -11.05
CA ALA A 43 -10.92 10.59 -10.76
C ALA A 43 -11.32 9.77 -11.99
N ALA A 44 -11.41 10.41 -13.17
CA ALA A 44 -11.71 9.72 -14.43
C ALA A 44 -10.62 8.70 -14.76
N TYR A 45 -9.35 9.11 -14.71
CA TYR A 45 -8.20 8.26 -14.95
C TYR A 45 -8.16 7.04 -14.01
N CYS A 46 -8.30 7.29 -12.70
CA CYS A 46 -8.31 6.22 -11.71
C CYS A 46 -9.47 5.23 -11.92
N ARG A 47 -10.67 5.71 -12.29
CA ARG A 47 -11.83 4.84 -12.57
C ARG A 47 -11.59 3.89 -13.73
N GLU A 48 -10.96 4.37 -14.80
CA GLU A 48 -10.64 3.52 -15.97
C GLU A 48 -9.54 2.52 -15.64
N LEU A 49 -8.50 2.92 -14.91
CA LEU A 49 -7.48 2.00 -14.42
C LEU A 49 -8.07 0.92 -13.51
N LEU A 50 -8.99 1.27 -12.60
CA LEU A 50 -9.70 0.28 -11.78
C LEU A 50 -10.48 -0.74 -12.62
N ALA A 51 -11.18 -0.26 -13.66
CA ALA A 51 -11.92 -1.17 -14.54
C ALA A 51 -10.98 -2.12 -15.30
N GLY A 52 -9.89 -1.58 -15.86
CA GLY A 52 -8.93 -2.34 -16.67
C GLY A 52 -8.08 -3.32 -15.88
N LEU A 53 -7.67 -2.97 -14.66
CA LEU A 53 -6.80 -3.81 -13.83
C LEU A 53 -7.55 -4.89 -13.04
N LYS A 54 -8.89 -4.98 -13.19
CA LYS A 54 -9.70 -5.97 -12.49
C LYS A 54 -9.23 -7.39 -12.80
N GLY A 55 -8.93 -8.14 -11.74
CA GLY A 55 -8.46 -9.53 -11.84
C GLY A 55 -6.96 -9.69 -12.12
N THR A 56 -6.24 -8.60 -12.44
CA THR A 56 -4.79 -8.63 -12.68
C THR A 56 -3.99 -8.35 -11.38
N VAL A 57 -4.53 -7.51 -10.51
CA VAL A 57 -3.89 -7.12 -9.24
C VAL A 57 -4.78 -7.44 -8.04
N ALA A 58 -4.19 -7.63 -6.87
CA ALA A 58 -4.91 -7.99 -5.64
C ALA A 58 -5.70 -6.84 -5.04
N GLY A 59 -5.21 -5.61 -5.20
CA GLY A 59 -5.83 -4.44 -4.59
C GLY A 59 -5.24 -3.13 -5.07
N VAL A 60 -5.66 -2.08 -4.39
CA VAL A 60 -5.21 -0.71 -4.65
C VAL A 60 -4.83 -0.01 -3.34
N ARG A 61 -3.90 0.92 -3.45
CA ARG A 61 -3.58 1.93 -2.44
C ARG A 61 -4.08 3.27 -2.95
N VAL A 62 -4.72 4.06 -2.09
CA VAL A 62 -5.15 5.42 -2.37
C VAL A 62 -4.65 6.35 -1.27
N CYS A 63 -4.13 7.53 -1.62
CA CYS A 63 -3.58 8.47 -0.67
C CYS A 63 -4.62 9.51 -0.27
N PHE A 64 -5.01 9.53 1.01
CA PHE A 64 -5.97 10.50 1.56
C PHE A 64 -5.51 11.94 1.37
N ASP A 65 -4.24 12.20 1.71
CA ASP A 65 -3.70 13.57 1.69
C ASP A 65 -3.62 14.13 0.25
N HIS A 66 -3.38 13.28 -0.76
CA HIS A 66 -3.40 13.69 -2.17
C HIS A 66 -4.77 14.25 -2.59
N TRP A 67 -5.83 13.54 -2.28
CA TRP A 67 -7.20 13.96 -2.60
C TRP A 67 -7.67 15.14 -1.74
N ALA A 68 -7.25 15.18 -0.47
CA ALA A 68 -7.56 16.31 0.42
C ALA A 68 -6.92 17.62 -0.06
N LEU A 69 -5.69 17.58 -0.58
CA LEU A 69 -5.01 18.76 -1.16
C LEU A 69 -5.72 19.30 -2.41
N MET A 70 -6.38 18.44 -3.18
CA MET A 70 -7.23 18.84 -4.32
C MET A 70 -8.63 19.30 -3.89
N GLY A 71 -8.99 19.19 -2.59
CA GLY A 71 -10.36 19.43 -2.11
C GLY A 71 -11.38 18.39 -2.59
N ALA A 72 -10.93 17.18 -2.97
CA ALA A 72 -11.69 16.17 -3.72
C ALA A 72 -11.96 14.91 -2.89
N LEU A 73 -12.45 15.07 -1.66
CA LEU A 73 -12.74 13.93 -0.77
C LEU A 73 -14.00 13.17 -1.18
N GLU A 74 -14.94 13.79 -1.88
CA GLU A 74 -16.12 13.12 -2.42
C GLU A 74 -15.73 12.18 -3.56
N GLU A 75 -14.82 12.60 -4.44
CA GLU A 75 -14.25 11.79 -5.51
C GLU A 75 -13.44 10.61 -4.95
N LEU A 76 -12.66 10.83 -3.88
CA LEU A 76 -11.96 9.76 -3.17
C LEU A 76 -12.95 8.72 -2.63
N SER A 77 -14.00 9.15 -1.95
CA SER A 77 -15.06 8.28 -1.42
C SER A 77 -15.69 7.44 -2.54
N ALA A 78 -16.07 8.07 -3.64
CA ALA A 78 -16.64 7.40 -4.80
C ALA A 78 -15.67 6.39 -5.45
N LEU A 79 -14.39 6.76 -5.56
CA LEU A 79 -13.33 5.89 -6.10
C LEU A 79 -13.13 4.66 -5.22
N MET A 80 -13.06 4.83 -3.89
CA MET A 80 -12.91 3.73 -2.95
C MET A 80 -14.11 2.81 -2.95
N THR A 81 -15.33 3.35 -3.00
CA THR A 81 -16.57 2.59 -3.15
C THR A 81 -16.51 1.76 -4.43
N ARG A 82 -16.14 2.37 -5.55
CA ARG A 82 -16.00 1.67 -6.83
C ARG A 82 -14.95 0.55 -6.78
N ALA A 83 -13.82 0.78 -6.14
CA ALA A 83 -12.79 -0.25 -5.96
C ALA A 83 -13.33 -1.44 -5.15
N LYS A 84 -14.11 -1.21 -4.10
CA LYS A 84 -14.76 -2.26 -3.30
C LYS A 84 -15.78 -3.06 -4.11
N GLU A 85 -16.62 -2.40 -4.92
CA GLU A 85 -17.59 -3.05 -5.83
C GLU A 85 -16.90 -3.95 -6.85
N LEU A 86 -15.77 -3.52 -7.39
CA LEU A 86 -14.96 -4.30 -8.32
C LEU A 86 -14.22 -5.47 -7.64
N GLY A 87 -14.26 -5.51 -6.31
CA GLY A 87 -13.71 -6.58 -5.51
C GLY A 87 -12.24 -6.43 -5.14
N TYR A 88 -11.66 -5.25 -5.26
CA TYR A 88 -10.29 -4.98 -4.81
C TYR A 88 -10.15 -5.01 -3.28
N TYR A 89 -8.95 -5.33 -2.82
CA TYR A 89 -8.51 -4.94 -1.49
C TYR A 89 -8.13 -3.46 -1.53
N VAL A 90 -8.68 -2.66 -0.62
CA VAL A 90 -8.45 -1.21 -0.60
C VAL A 90 -7.64 -0.82 0.63
N ALA A 91 -6.44 -0.29 0.42
CA ALA A 91 -5.58 0.29 1.44
C ALA A 91 -5.63 1.82 1.34
N LEU A 92 -6.08 2.49 2.39
CA LEU A 92 -6.09 3.94 2.50
C LEU A 92 -4.78 4.42 3.13
N ASP A 93 -3.97 5.15 2.38
CA ASP A 93 -2.75 5.76 2.88
C ASP A 93 -3.04 7.12 3.49
N ALA A 94 -2.96 7.21 4.81
CA ALA A 94 -3.22 8.42 5.57
C ALA A 94 -2.20 8.55 6.71
N PRO A 95 -0.92 8.82 6.38
CA PRO A 95 0.20 8.72 7.31
C PRO A 95 0.16 9.79 8.41
N SER A 96 -0.49 10.90 8.17
CA SER A 96 -0.57 12.03 9.09
C SER A 96 -1.39 11.67 10.34
N VAL A 97 -0.71 11.36 11.42
CA VAL A 97 -1.33 11.08 12.73
C VAL A 97 -0.76 12.01 13.77
N LEU A 98 -1.63 12.74 14.43
CA LEU A 98 -1.28 13.60 15.55
C LEU A 98 -2.14 13.23 16.76
N THR A 99 -1.53 13.05 17.92
CA THR A 99 -2.24 13.11 19.19
C THR A 99 -2.62 14.58 19.48
N PRO A 100 -3.82 14.88 19.99
CA PRO A 100 -4.83 13.97 20.51
C PRO A 100 -5.85 13.42 19.48
N TRP A 101 -5.74 13.76 18.18
CA TRP A 101 -6.74 13.48 17.13
C TRP A 101 -6.67 12.07 16.55
N ALA A 102 -5.82 11.19 17.08
CA ALA A 102 -5.63 9.85 16.53
C ALA A 102 -6.89 8.96 16.63
N ALA A 103 -7.68 9.11 17.70
CA ALA A 103 -8.91 8.35 17.88
C ALA A 103 -10.01 8.79 16.92
N GLU A 104 -10.21 10.10 16.77
CA GLU A 104 -11.16 10.69 15.85
C GLU A 104 -10.81 10.35 14.40
N ARG A 105 -9.51 10.43 14.05
CA ARG A 105 -9.04 10.04 12.72
C ARG A 105 -9.25 8.56 12.44
N ALA A 106 -8.98 7.69 13.42
CA ALA A 106 -9.24 6.26 13.28
C ALA A 106 -10.74 5.98 13.09
N ALA A 107 -11.60 6.65 13.84
CA ALA A 107 -13.05 6.52 13.68
C ALA A 107 -13.52 7.04 12.32
N ALA A 108 -13.10 8.23 11.91
CA ALA A 108 -13.51 8.84 10.65
C ALA A 108 -13.12 8.00 9.42
N LEU A 109 -11.99 7.25 9.46
CA LEU A 109 -11.42 6.57 8.29
C LEU A 109 -11.56 5.05 8.32
N LEU A 110 -11.74 4.41 9.50
CA LEU A 110 -11.80 2.94 9.63
C LEU A 110 -13.16 2.40 10.08
N ASP A 111 -14.03 3.24 10.62
CA ASP A 111 -15.36 2.78 11.03
C ASP A 111 -16.14 2.23 9.82
N ASP A 112 -17.02 1.27 10.06
CA ASP A 112 -17.85 0.69 8.99
C ASP A 112 -18.86 1.70 8.40
N LYS A 113 -19.11 2.82 9.11
CA LYS A 113 -19.93 3.93 8.64
C LYS A 113 -19.11 5.06 7.99
N SER A 114 -17.78 4.87 7.84
CA SER A 114 -16.93 5.84 7.18
C SER A 114 -17.32 6.02 5.71
N ASP A 115 -17.27 7.25 5.22
CA ASP A 115 -17.41 7.57 3.80
C ASP A 115 -16.23 7.02 2.96
N PHE A 116 -15.19 6.49 3.61
CA PHE A 116 -13.98 5.96 2.98
C PHE A 116 -13.86 4.44 3.17
N PRO A 117 -14.60 3.61 2.40
CA PRO A 117 -14.66 2.16 2.61
C PRO A 117 -13.33 1.48 2.28
N CYS A 118 -12.50 1.24 3.28
CA CYS A 118 -11.22 0.56 3.15
C CYS A 118 -11.16 -0.78 3.90
N ASP A 119 -10.23 -1.66 3.50
CA ASP A 119 -9.87 -2.87 4.24
C ASP A 119 -8.72 -2.62 5.19
N ALA A 120 -7.85 -1.65 4.86
CA ALA A 120 -6.71 -1.29 5.68
C ALA A 120 -6.39 0.19 5.61
N MET A 121 -5.65 0.65 6.60
CA MET A 121 -5.08 2.00 6.64
C MET A 121 -3.56 1.92 6.81
N ILE A 122 -2.81 2.81 6.14
CA ILE A 122 -1.38 3.00 6.33
C ILE A 122 -1.18 4.24 7.20
N VAL A 123 -0.40 4.10 8.28
CA VAL A 123 -0.23 5.10 9.35
C VAL A 123 1.23 5.23 9.71
N SER A 124 1.68 6.44 10.05
CA SER A 124 3.02 6.66 10.57
C SER A 124 3.14 6.22 12.03
N PRO A 125 4.13 5.39 12.41
CA PRO A 125 4.38 5.01 13.80
C PRO A 125 5.28 5.98 14.56
N TYR A 126 5.83 6.99 13.90
CA TYR A 126 6.92 7.83 14.43
C TYR A 126 6.50 8.87 15.48
N ILE A 127 5.19 9.00 15.72
CA ILE A 127 4.66 9.85 16.82
C ILE A 127 4.69 9.10 18.16
N GLY A 128 4.69 7.77 18.13
CA GLY A 128 4.70 6.95 19.34
C GLY A 128 3.47 6.06 19.49
N SER A 129 3.52 5.17 20.50
CA SER A 129 2.50 4.12 20.65
C SER A 129 1.12 4.65 21.08
N ASP A 130 1.03 5.81 21.69
CA ASP A 130 -0.23 6.47 22.04
C ASP A 130 -1.01 6.89 20.77
N ALA A 131 -0.30 7.36 19.73
CA ALA A 131 -0.88 7.65 18.42
C ALA A 131 -1.22 6.40 17.61
N MET A 132 -0.56 5.26 17.88
CA MET A 132 -0.80 3.99 17.19
C MET A 132 -2.01 3.22 17.75
N LYS A 133 -2.17 3.21 19.08
CA LYS A 133 -3.18 2.41 19.79
C LYS A 133 -4.63 2.66 19.36
N PRO A 134 -5.07 3.88 19.03
CA PRO A 134 -6.46 4.14 18.62
C PRO A 134 -6.91 3.37 17.36
N PHE A 135 -5.98 2.96 16.51
CA PHE A 135 -6.29 2.19 15.29
C PHE A 135 -6.47 0.69 15.56
N LEU A 136 -5.93 0.17 16.65
CA LEU A 136 -5.87 -1.27 16.93
C LEU A 136 -7.24 -1.94 17.14
N PRO A 137 -8.26 -1.31 17.76
CA PRO A 137 -9.58 -1.91 17.90
C PRO A 137 -10.20 -2.34 16.57
N TYR A 138 -9.94 -1.60 15.49
CA TYR A 138 -10.46 -1.90 14.15
C TYR A 138 -9.87 -3.18 13.57
N CYS A 139 -8.69 -3.60 14.01
CA CYS A 139 -8.10 -4.88 13.63
C CYS A 139 -8.91 -6.09 14.14
N LYS A 140 -9.71 -5.95 15.22
CA LYS A 140 -10.59 -6.99 15.73
C LYS A 140 -11.89 -7.12 14.94
N VAL A 141 -12.32 -6.06 14.26
CA VAL A 141 -13.57 -6.02 13.49
C VAL A 141 -13.36 -6.13 11.98
N GLY A 142 -12.19 -6.62 11.55
CA GLY A 142 -11.98 -7.00 10.15
C GLY A 142 -11.18 -6.02 9.32
N LYS A 143 -10.61 -4.97 9.92
CA LYS A 143 -9.66 -4.06 9.29
C LYS A 143 -8.21 -4.50 9.53
N SER A 144 -7.26 -3.85 8.86
CA SER A 144 -5.83 -3.98 9.15
C SER A 144 -5.19 -2.59 9.22
N VAL A 145 -4.08 -2.50 9.95
CA VAL A 145 -3.29 -1.26 10.00
C VAL A 145 -1.84 -1.60 9.66
N PHE A 146 -1.32 -0.95 8.63
CA PHE A 146 0.07 -1.02 8.21
C PHE A 146 0.83 0.18 8.77
N PHE A 147 1.73 -0.05 9.70
CA PHE A 147 2.60 1.01 10.20
C PHE A 147 3.81 1.18 9.28
N ALA A 148 4.02 2.41 8.77
CA ALA A 148 5.10 2.75 7.86
C ALA A 148 6.45 2.79 8.61
N VAL A 149 7.07 1.62 8.76
CA VAL A 149 8.31 1.41 9.52
C VAL A 149 9.52 2.00 8.77
N ARG A 150 9.58 1.80 7.43
CA ARG A 150 10.60 2.41 6.59
C ARG A 150 10.02 2.83 5.25
N CYS A 151 10.21 4.11 4.92
CA CYS A 151 9.71 4.72 3.69
C CYS A 151 10.70 4.52 2.52
N PRO A 152 10.23 4.50 1.25
CA PRO A 152 11.08 4.22 0.09
C PRO A 152 11.92 5.43 -0.38
N ASN A 153 11.57 6.65 0.00
CA ASN A 153 12.25 7.86 -0.42
C ASN A 153 13.71 7.91 0.08
N LYS A 154 14.58 8.55 -0.71
CA LYS A 154 16.03 8.62 -0.44
C LYS A 154 16.35 9.16 0.96
N SER A 155 15.73 10.28 1.34
CA SER A 155 15.97 10.93 2.63
C SER A 155 15.41 10.20 3.85
N ALA A 156 14.66 9.11 3.67
CA ALA A 156 14.27 8.26 4.79
C ALA A 156 15.47 7.74 5.59
N ALA A 157 16.61 7.53 4.91
CA ALA A 157 17.86 7.10 5.56
C ALA A 157 18.41 8.12 6.57
N GLU A 158 18.13 9.41 6.39
CA GLU A 158 18.61 10.48 7.29
C GLU A 158 18.06 10.36 8.71
N LEU A 159 16.90 9.72 8.87
CA LEU A 159 16.28 9.45 10.17
C LEU A 159 16.15 7.95 10.42
N GLN A 160 15.59 7.21 9.48
CA GLN A 160 15.14 5.84 9.72
C GLN A 160 16.29 4.84 9.74
N ASP A 161 17.43 5.17 9.10
CA ASP A 161 18.64 4.35 9.12
C ASP A 161 19.70 4.86 10.11
N LEU A 162 19.36 5.84 10.98
CA LEU A 162 20.25 6.23 12.08
C LEU A 162 20.37 5.11 13.11
N MET A 163 21.56 5.02 13.72
CA MET A 163 21.80 4.09 14.84
C MET A 163 21.20 4.63 16.14
N THR A 164 20.43 3.78 16.82
CA THR A 164 19.99 4.02 18.20
C THR A 164 20.46 2.86 19.07
N GLY A 165 21.57 3.07 19.78
CA GLY A 165 22.29 1.98 20.45
C GLY A 165 22.87 0.99 19.43
N THR A 166 22.43 -0.26 19.49
CA THR A 166 22.93 -1.36 18.63
C THR A 166 22.03 -1.65 17.42
N ARG A 167 21.01 -0.84 17.14
CA ARG A 167 20.03 -1.07 16.09
C ARG A 167 19.66 0.22 15.37
N LEU A 168 19.13 0.08 14.17
CA LEU A 168 18.61 1.20 13.39
C LEU A 168 17.26 1.69 13.94
N VAL A 169 16.93 2.96 13.75
CA VAL A 169 15.67 3.55 14.20
C VAL A 169 14.49 2.76 13.64
N HIS A 170 14.46 2.46 12.33
CA HIS A 170 13.36 1.67 11.76
C HIS A 170 13.22 0.27 12.38
N ALA A 171 14.34 -0.36 12.78
CA ALA A 171 14.30 -1.66 13.45
C ALA A 171 13.73 -1.54 14.87
N ALA A 172 14.03 -0.46 15.59
CA ALA A 172 13.42 -0.17 16.88
C ALA A 172 11.91 0.08 16.78
N VAL A 173 11.49 0.81 15.74
CA VAL A 173 10.07 1.05 15.44
C VAL A 173 9.37 -0.27 15.07
N ALA A 174 10.01 -1.12 14.26
CA ALA A 174 9.47 -2.45 13.93
C ALA A 174 9.21 -3.31 15.17
N GLU A 175 10.07 -3.26 16.17
CA GLU A 175 9.87 -3.96 17.43
C GLU A 175 8.67 -3.43 18.23
N GLN A 176 8.39 -2.12 18.15
CA GLN A 176 7.18 -1.56 18.76
C GLN A 176 5.93 -2.07 18.06
N VAL A 177 5.92 -2.05 16.72
CA VAL A 177 4.82 -2.58 15.90
C VAL A 177 4.60 -4.06 16.20
N ASP A 178 5.65 -4.85 16.23
CA ASP A 178 5.58 -6.29 16.50
C ASP A 178 4.99 -6.60 17.90
N ARG A 179 5.38 -5.86 18.93
CA ARG A 179 4.78 -6.01 20.27
C ARG A 179 3.27 -5.78 20.25
N LEU A 180 2.80 -4.77 19.49
CA LEU A 180 1.35 -4.52 19.34
C LEU A 180 0.68 -5.61 18.49
N ALA A 181 1.38 -6.15 17.51
CA ALA A 181 0.88 -7.14 16.56
C ALA A 181 0.59 -8.51 17.20
N GLN A 182 1.27 -8.89 18.27
CA GLN A 182 1.13 -10.21 18.90
C GLN A 182 -0.32 -10.55 19.28
N SER A 183 -1.11 -9.57 19.70
CA SER A 183 -2.51 -9.76 20.11
C SER A 183 -3.51 -9.81 18.92
N TYR A 184 -3.02 -9.67 17.69
CA TYR A 184 -3.84 -9.55 16.49
C TYR A 184 -3.48 -10.57 15.40
N VAL A 185 -2.74 -11.63 15.78
CA VAL A 185 -2.38 -12.73 14.87
C VAL A 185 -3.62 -13.55 14.53
N GLY A 186 -3.87 -13.72 13.22
CA GLY A 186 -5.00 -14.47 12.70
C GLY A 186 -4.69 -15.93 12.41
N LYS A 187 -5.66 -16.61 11.81
CA LYS A 187 -5.56 -18.04 11.43
C LYS A 187 -4.49 -18.31 10.38
N SER A 188 -4.17 -17.32 9.56
CA SER A 188 -3.08 -17.40 8.56
C SER A 188 -1.68 -17.35 9.18
N GLY A 189 -1.56 -17.13 10.49
CA GLY A 189 -0.29 -16.91 11.17
C GLY A 189 0.25 -15.46 11.05
N TYR A 190 -0.49 -14.58 10.36
CA TYR A 190 -0.14 -13.17 10.21
C TYR A 190 -1.07 -12.26 10.99
N SER A 191 -0.52 -11.16 11.49
CA SER A 191 -1.24 -10.17 12.28
C SER A 191 -1.96 -9.15 11.39
N ALA A 192 -3.14 -8.71 11.83
CA ALA A 192 -3.85 -7.57 11.25
C ALA A 192 -3.15 -6.23 11.54
N VAL A 193 -2.32 -6.17 12.58
CA VAL A 193 -1.36 -5.10 12.82
C VAL A 193 -0.08 -5.45 12.06
N ALA A 194 0.22 -4.70 11.02
CA ALA A 194 1.14 -5.03 9.95
C ALA A 194 2.20 -3.92 9.77
N ALA A 195 3.18 -4.14 8.91
CA ALA A 195 4.23 -3.15 8.65
C ALA A 195 4.36 -2.83 7.16
N LEU A 196 4.53 -1.54 6.84
CA LEU A 196 5.03 -1.12 5.54
C LEU A 196 6.54 -0.92 5.63
N THR A 197 7.25 -1.38 4.61
CA THR A 197 8.71 -1.24 4.48
C THR A 197 9.10 -0.97 3.03
N ALA A 198 10.38 -0.66 2.80
CA ALA A 198 10.84 -0.16 1.51
C ALA A 198 11.66 -1.16 0.69
N ALA A 199 11.29 -1.36 -0.57
CA ALA A 199 12.05 -2.12 -1.58
C ALA A 199 13.42 -1.51 -1.93
N THR A 200 13.69 -0.30 -1.46
CA THR A 200 14.98 0.39 -1.63
C THR A 200 16.01 0.00 -0.57
N SER A 201 15.65 -0.87 0.38
CA SER A 201 16.54 -1.36 1.44
C SER A 201 16.38 -2.87 1.67
N THR A 202 17.33 -3.64 1.13
CA THR A 202 17.38 -5.10 1.32
C THR A 202 17.38 -5.47 2.80
N ASN A 203 18.21 -4.77 3.59
CA ASN A 203 18.36 -5.05 5.02
C ASN A 203 17.06 -4.78 5.80
N ALA A 204 16.28 -3.77 5.42
CA ALA A 204 15.01 -3.49 6.06
C ALA A 204 14.00 -4.62 5.80
N VAL A 205 13.80 -5.01 4.53
CA VAL A 205 12.84 -6.07 4.17
C VAL A 205 13.23 -7.41 4.79
N MET A 206 14.49 -7.85 4.59
CA MET A 206 14.99 -9.11 5.14
C MET A 206 15.00 -9.10 6.66
N GLY A 207 15.43 -8.01 7.28
CA GLY A 207 15.47 -7.86 8.72
C GLY A 207 14.08 -7.98 9.36
N LEU A 208 13.08 -7.30 8.78
CA LEU A 208 11.70 -7.40 9.26
C LEU A 208 11.19 -8.84 9.13
N ARG A 209 11.29 -9.46 7.94
CA ARG A 209 10.80 -10.82 7.73
C ARG A 209 11.49 -11.84 8.63
N ASN A 210 12.80 -11.73 8.79
CA ASN A 210 13.56 -12.69 9.61
C ASN A 210 13.25 -12.57 11.11
N LYS A 211 13.09 -11.36 11.62
CA LYS A 211 12.89 -11.08 13.04
C LYS A 211 11.42 -11.13 13.46
N HIS A 212 10.50 -10.67 12.60
CA HIS A 212 9.09 -10.46 12.91
C HIS A 212 8.21 -11.36 12.06
N LYS A 213 8.17 -12.65 12.36
CA LYS A 213 7.52 -13.69 11.52
C LYS A 213 6.02 -13.50 11.33
N HIS A 214 5.34 -12.90 12.32
CA HIS A 214 3.89 -12.70 12.29
C HIS A 214 3.46 -11.38 11.64
N LEU A 215 4.40 -10.47 11.35
CA LEU A 215 4.03 -9.26 10.63
C LEU A 215 3.71 -9.58 9.17
N PHE A 216 2.53 -9.14 8.72
CA PHE A 216 2.28 -9.03 7.29
C PHE A 216 3.04 -7.80 6.76
N LEU A 217 3.76 -7.93 5.65
CA LEU A 217 4.55 -6.85 5.10
C LEU A 217 3.89 -6.28 3.85
N LEU A 218 3.81 -4.95 3.76
CA LEU A 218 3.56 -4.22 2.53
C LEU A 218 4.89 -3.60 2.10
N VAL A 219 5.46 -4.09 0.99
CA VAL A 219 6.74 -3.60 0.48
C VAL A 219 6.48 -2.55 -0.59
N ASP A 220 6.84 -1.31 -0.29
CA ASP A 220 6.66 -0.14 -1.15
C ASP A 220 7.95 0.24 -1.87
N GLY A 221 7.85 0.97 -2.99
CA GLY A 221 8.98 1.54 -3.68
C GLY A 221 9.72 0.59 -4.63
N LEU A 222 9.03 -0.41 -5.19
CA LEU A 222 9.58 -1.24 -6.26
C LEU A 222 10.03 -0.39 -7.46
N ASP A 223 9.30 0.66 -7.76
CA ASP A 223 9.50 1.62 -8.84
C ASP A 223 10.34 2.85 -8.45
N TYR A 224 10.84 2.90 -7.22
CA TYR A 224 11.82 3.90 -6.79
C TYR A 224 13.25 3.50 -7.19
N PRO A 225 14.18 4.47 -7.36
CA PRO A 225 15.58 4.17 -7.61
C PRO A 225 16.17 3.23 -6.55
N GLY A 226 16.68 2.07 -6.98
CA GLY A 226 17.21 1.03 -6.12
C GLY A 226 16.19 -0.07 -5.75
N GLY A 227 14.89 0.17 -5.96
CA GLY A 227 13.85 -0.84 -5.78
C GLY A 227 13.91 -1.94 -6.84
N ASN A 228 13.63 -3.18 -6.47
CA ASN A 228 13.55 -4.29 -7.42
C ASN A 228 12.80 -5.51 -6.85
N GLY A 229 12.36 -6.40 -7.74
CA GLY A 229 11.58 -7.58 -7.38
C GLY A 229 12.31 -8.56 -6.45
N LYS A 230 13.64 -8.66 -6.54
CA LYS A 230 14.44 -9.52 -5.65
C LYS A 230 14.38 -9.04 -4.20
N ILE A 231 14.44 -7.73 -3.97
CA ILE A 231 14.29 -7.17 -2.61
C ILE A 231 12.86 -7.39 -2.12
N CYS A 232 11.86 -7.11 -2.96
CA CYS A 232 10.45 -7.34 -2.61
C CYS A 232 10.21 -8.80 -2.22
N SER A 233 10.80 -9.75 -2.92
CA SER A 233 10.62 -11.18 -2.67
C SER A 233 11.07 -11.62 -1.29
N ALA A 234 12.05 -10.94 -0.70
CA ALA A 234 12.52 -11.21 0.66
C ALA A 234 11.46 -10.93 1.75
N GLY A 235 10.39 -10.22 1.39
CA GLY A 235 9.24 -9.97 2.29
C GLY A 235 8.30 -11.16 2.44
N PHE A 236 8.34 -12.13 1.54
CA PHE A 236 7.49 -13.33 1.58
C PHE A 236 8.08 -14.44 2.46
N ASP A 237 7.24 -15.32 2.93
CA ASP A 237 7.68 -16.59 3.52
C ASP A 237 7.97 -17.64 2.42
N LYS A 238 8.36 -18.84 2.83
CA LYS A 238 8.70 -19.94 1.92
C LYS A 238 7.49 -20.46 1.11
N LEU A 239 6.26 -20.13 1.52
CA LEU A 239 5.02 -20.52 0.87
C LEU A 239 4.47 -19.39 -0.04
N GLY A 240 5.18 -18.29 -0.16
CA GLY A 240 4.72 -17.12 -0.91
C GLY A 240 3.64 -16.30 -0.20
N HIS A 241 3.60 -16.37 1.14
CA HIS A 241 2.61 -15.68 1.96
C HIS A 241 3.23 -14.52 2.75
N GLY A 242 2.36 -13.74 3.41
CA GLY A 242 2.71 -12.74 4.40
C GLY A 242 3.26 -11.44 3.85
N CYS A 243 3.16 -11.23 2.54
CA CYS A 243 3.64 -10.01 1.90
C CYS A 243 2.75 -9.59 0.72
N ALA A 244 2.67 -8.29 0.49
CA ALA A 244 2.19 -7.66 -0.73
C ALA A 244 3.18 -6.58 -1.16
N ILE A 245 3.11 -6.15 -2.41
CA ILE A 245 3.96 -5.07 -2.94
C ILE A 245 3.10 -3.91 -3.42
N CYS A 246 3.57 -2.69 -3.17
CA CYS A 246 2.96 -1.47 -3.68
C CYS A 246 3.71 -0.99 -4.92
N VAL A 247 2.99 -0.68 -6.00
CA VAL A 247 3.57 -0.23 -7.26
C VAL A 247 2.71 0.92 -7.80
N GLY A 248 3.33 2.04 -8.08
CA GLY A 248 2.67 3.25 -8.58
C GLY A 248 2.98 3.51 -10.06
N PRO A 249 3.80 4.53 -10.39
CA PRO A 249 4.03 5.01 -11.75
C PRO A 249 4.48 3.94 -12.75
N ALA A 250 5.20 2.90 -12.31
CA ALA A 250 5.58 1.78 -13.17
C ALA A 250 4.37 1.03 -13.78
N ILE A 251 3.18 1.18 -13.18
CA ILE A 251 1.92 0.66 -13.73
C ILE A 251 1.06 1.81 -14.23
N THR A 252 0.81 2.79 -13.40
CA THR A 252 -0.17 3.84 -13.66
C THR A 252 0.29 4.88 -14.69
N ALA A 253 1.59 5.03 -14.91
CA ALA A 253 2.16 5.89 -15.94
C ALA A 253 2.99 5.08 -16.98
N ALA A 254 2.69 3.78 -17.15
CA ALA A 254 3.44 2.93 -18.07
C ALA A 254 3.36 3.42 -19.53
N TRP A 255 2.23 4.00 -19.96
CA TRP A 255 2.06 4.56 -21.28
C TRP A 255 3.05 5.69 -21.58
N ASP A 256 3.30 6.57 -20.61
CA ASP A 256 4.24 7.69 -20.73
C ASP A 256 5.70 7.20 -20.74
N SER A 257 6.05 6.33 -19.81
CA SER A 257 7.41 5.77 -19.72
C SER A 257 7.80 4.90 -20.92
N GLU A 258 6.82 4.33 -21.63
CA GLU A 258 7.02 3.48 -22.81
C GLU A 258 6.85 4.27 -24.12
N ASN A 259 6.61 5.59 -24.07
CA ASN A 259 6.29 6.44 -25.22
C ASN A 259 5.13 5.84 -26.07
N ALA A 260 4.18 5.22 -25.44
CA ALA A 260 3.02 4.64 -26.09
C ALA A 260 1.97 5.72 -26.38
N ASP A 261 1.02 5.40 -27.28
CA ASP A 261 -0.14 6.26 -27.49
C ASP A 261 -0.92 6.38 -26.18
N ALA A 262 -1.12 7.63 -25.76
CA ALA A 262 -1.85 7.98 -24.54
C ALA A 262 -3.28 7.42 -24.50
N GLN A 263 -3.90 7.11 -25.64
CA GLN A 263 -5.23 6.46 -25.70
C GLN A 263 -5.18 5.01 -25.20
N ASN A 264 -4.01 4.37 -25.17
CA ASN A 264 -3.82 2.99 -24.76
C ASN A 264 -3.38 2.82 -23.30
N TYR A 265 -3.45 3.87 -22.48
CA TYR A 265 -2.91 3.87 -21.11
C TYR A 265 -3.42 2.71 -20.24
N VAL A 266 -4.69 2.31 -20.36
CA VAL A 266 -5.25 1.16 -19.63
C VAL A 266 -4.58 -0.13 -20.04
N SER A 267 -4.39 -0.35 -21.35
CA SER A 267 -3.70 -1.53 -21.89
C SER A 267 -2.23 -1.56 -21.47
N CYS A 268 -1.56 -0.42 -21.49
CA CYS A 268 -0.17 -0.28 -21.01
C CYS A 268 -0.07 -0.63 -19.52
N ALA A 269 -1.01 -0.14 -18.70
CA ALA A 269 -1.05 -0.46 -17.28
C ALA A 269 -1.27 -1.97 -17.02
N GLN A 270 -2.15 -2.62 -17.78
CA GLN A 270 -2.37 -4.07 -17.70
C GLN A 270 -1.10 -4.84 -18.03
N GLN A 271 -0.44 -4.51 -19.14
CA GLN A 271 0.80 -5.16 -19.58
C GLN A 271 1.93 -4.93 -18.56
N ALA A 272 2.04 -3.74 -18.00
CA ALA A 272 3.02 -3.42 -16.98
C ALA A 272 2.77 -4.23 -15.69
N ALA A 273 1.53 -4.32 -15.23
CA ALA A 273 1.16 -5.12 -14.07
C ALA A 273 1.49 -6.61 -14.29
N ASP A 274 1.22 -7.15 -15.49
CA ASP A 274 1.54 -8.53 -15.84
C ASP A 274 3.07 -8.76 -15.89
N ARG A 275 3.84 -7.84 -16.48
CA ARG A 275 5.32 -7.94 -16.48
C ARG A 275 5.88 -7.94 -15.05
N ILE A 276 5.37 -7.09 -14.18
CA ILE A 276 5.81 -7.04 -12.77
C ILE A 276 5.43 -8.33 -12.06
N ARG A 277 4.21 -8.81 -12.22
CA ARG A 277 3.73 -10.08 -11.67
C ARG A 277 4.61 -11.25 -12.12
N LEU A 278 4.91 -11.36 -13.42
CA LEU A 278 5.77 -12.41 -13.97
C LEU A 278 7.20 -12.30 -13.45
N ASN A 279 7.71 -11.09 -13.28
CA ASN A 279 9.03 -10.87 -12.68
C ASN A 279 9.05 -11.35 -11.22
N MET A 280 8.03 -11.00 -10.42
CA MET A 280 7.92 -11.47 -9.03
C MET A 280 7.86 -12.99 -8.93
N ASN A 281 7.13 -13.65 -9.83
CA ASN A 281 6.99 -15.11 -9.85
C ASN A 281 8.31 -15.86 -10.15
N ARG A 282 9.37 -15.16 -10.61
CA ARG A 282 10.72 -15.74 -10.72
C ARG A 282 11.40 -15.91 -9.36
N TYR A 283 10.97 -15.16 -8.35
CA TYR A 283 11.58 -15.14 -7.02
C TYR A 283 10.67 -15.79 -5.95
N VAL A 284 9.35 -15.75 -6.16
CA VAL A 284 8.35 -16.24 -5.19
C VAL A 284 7.27 -17.01 -5.92
N THR A 285 7.03 -18.25 -5.47
CA THR A 285 5.86 -19.01 -5.93
C THR A 285 4.66 -18.61 -5.08
N ILE A 286 3.67 -17.98 -5.71
CA ILE A 286 2.40 -17.63 -5.06
C ILE A 286 1.43 -18.81 -5.26
N LEU A 287 1.18 -19.55 -4.19
CA LEU A 287 0.35 -20.75 -4.17
C LEU A 287 -1.15 -20.44 -4.04
#